data_9895588e32463c2a9849e2b1db6972a6
#
_entry.id   9895588e32463c2a9849e2b1db6972a6
#
_cell.length_a   1.000
_cell.length_b   1.000
_cell.length_c   1.000
_cell.angle_alpha   90.00
_cell.angle_beta   90.00
_cell.angle_gamma   90.00
#
_symmetry.space_group_name_H-M   'P 1'
#
loop_
_entity.id
_entity.type
_entity.pdbx_description
1 polymer ?
#
loop_
_entity_poly.entity_id
_entity_poly.type
_entity_poly.pdbx_seq_one_letter_code
_entity_poly.pdbx_strand_id
1 'polypeptide(L)'
;ALAEASENATRYFKANGANDGTDDATATGDYATASGSAALAEGVGATATGSGAFALANSATATGFSATATGENSVANGAGAQATGAGSIAVGGQRQLFDENGDPVLDEDGNPVYASTEATADDATALGAGAVASEVGATAAGAGANASGAYASALGTEATASGTQATAVGFRSGASDDAATAVGGYSSASDFGASAFGYGAEASGNSATALGFGAVASNFDSTALGSNAVASGDNSVAVGGAFFGFIPSEASGDCPVAAAGGAYTPGFNSVALGNLATAEADNSVAIGGDSVADREDTVSVGSAGSERQITNVAAGTEGTDAVNLDQLNAVAEASE
;
A
#
# COMPACT_ATOMS: atom_id res chain seq x y z
N ALA A 1 52.07 16.32 -34.89
CA ALA A 1 50.70 15.99 -35.41
C ALA A 1 50.16 14.68 -34.80
N LEU A 2 50.89 13.55 -34.82
CA LEU A 2 50.45 12.27 -34.22
C LEU A 2 50.44 12.33 -32.68
N ALA A 3 51.40 12.99 -32.05
CA ALA A 3 51.43 13.17 -30.59
C ALA A 3 50.32 14.12 -30.11
N GLU A 4 50.07 15.21 -30.83
CA GLU A 4 48.96 16.13 -30.53
C GLU A 4 47.57 15.50 -30.74
N ALA A 5 47.41 14.62 -31.74
CA ALA A 5 46.18 13.87 -31.95
C ALA A 5 45.91 12.87 -30.81
N SER A 6 46.97 12.20 -30.29
CA SER A 6 46.92 11.32 -29.14
C SER A 6 46.58 12.08 -27.84
N GLU A 7 47.16 13.26 -27.63
CA GLU A 7 46.91 14.10 -26.44
C GLU A 7 45.51 14.65 -26.43
N ASN A 8 44.97 15.06 -27.57
CA ASN A 8 43.58 15.49 -27.69
C ASN A 8 42.56 14.33 -27.57
N ALA A 9 42.84 13.17 -28.08
CA ALA A 9 41.99 11.97 -27.97
C ALA A 9 41.86 11.51 -26.49
N THR A 10 42.89 11.67 -25.68
CA THR A 10 42.90 11.28 -24.27
C THR A 10 42.37 12.38 -23.29
N ARG A 11 42.11 13.58 -23.81
CA ARG A 11 41.66 14.72 -22.98
C ARG A 11 40.26 14.54 -22.44
N TYR A 12 39.34 13.96 -23.21
CA TYR A 12 37.93 13.78 -22.88
C TYR A 12 37.51 12.34 -22.64
N PHE A 13 38.40 11.39 -22.97
CA PHE A 13 38.16 9.95 -22.76
C PHE A 13 39.39 9.31 -22.12
N LYS A 14 39.23 8.89 -20.84
CA LYS A 14 40.27 8.19 -20.10
C LYS A 14 39.70 6.91 -19.50
N ALA A 15 40.34 5.78 -19.74
CA ALA A 15 40.07 4.51 -19.09
C ALA A 15 41.38 3.98 -18.51
N ASN A 16 41.32 3.31 -17.36
CA ASN A 16 42.45 2.66 -16.70
C ASN A 16 42.08 1.22 -16.38
N GLY A 17 42.96 0.29 -16.65
CA GLY A 17 42.78 -1.14 -16.41
C GLY A 17 44.14 -1.81 -16.12
N ALA A 18 44.18 -3.14 -16.14
CA ALA A 18 45.38 -3.93 -15.89
C ALA A 18 46.49 -3.71 -16.96
N ASN A 19 46.10 -3.25 -18.14
CA ASN A 19 46.98 -2.94 -19.28
C ASN A 19 47.79 -4.14 -19.77
N ASP A 20 47.28 -5.36 -19.57
CA ASP A 20 47.87 -6.64 -20.02
C ASP A 20 46.91 -7.41 -20.96
N GLY A 21 45.75 -6.80 -21.32
CA GLY A 21 44.73 -7.37 -22.18
C GLY A 21 43.76 -8.31 -21.48
N THR A 22 43.87 -8.50 -20.16
CA THR A 22 42.98 -9.38 -19.41
C THR A 22 41.65 -8.75 -19.09
N ASP A 23 41.57 -7.41 -19.14
CA ASP A 23 40.40 -6.59 -18.82
C ASP A 23 39.98 -5.65 -19.97
N ASP A 24 40.28 -6.00 -21.21
CA ASP A 24 39.87 -5.22 -22.37
C ASP A 24 38.34 -5.15 -22.51
N ALA A 25 37.85 -3.98 -22.90
CA ALA A 25 36.46 -3.85 -23.29
C ALA A 25 36.17 -4.63 -24.58
N THR A 26 35.10 -5.39 -24.62
CA THR A 26 34.73 -6.25 -25.74
C THR A 26 33.35 -5.93 -26.31
N ALA A 27 33.25 -5.57 -27.57
CA ALA A 27 32.02 -5.38 -28.33
C ALA A 27 31.96 -6.37 -29.48
N THR A 28 31.09 -7.37 -29.40
CA THR A 28 30.96 -8.44 -30.43
C THR A 28 29.69 -8.33 -31.25
N GLY A 29 28.65 -7.65 -30.76
CA GLY A 29 27.40 -7.41 -31.49
C GLY A 29 27.56 -6.35 -32.59
N ASP A 30 26.81 -6.47 -33.68
CA ASP A 30 26.74 -5.42 -34.70
C ASP A 30 26.24 -4.10 -34.08
N TYR A 31 26.93 -2.99 -34.34
CA TYR A 31 26.64 -1.65 -33.78
C TYR A 31 26.75 -1.56 -32.25
N ALA A 32 27.39 -2.57 -31.59
CA ALA A 32 27.57 -2.57 -30.15
C ALA A 32 28.66 -1.58 -29.70
N THR A 33 28.57 -1.09 -28.48
CA THR A 33 29.54 -0.20 -27.84
C THR A 33 29.93 -0.73 -26.48
N ALA A 34 31.25 -0.97 -26.23
CA ALA A 34 31.75 -1.32 -24.91
C ALA A 34 32.81 -0.30 -24.46
N SER A 35 32.73 0.19 -23.22
CA SER A 35 33.66 1.17 -22.65
C SER A 35 33.83 0.94 -21.14
N GLY A 36 35.07 0.68 -20.74
CA GLY A 36 35.45 0.39 -19.35
C GLY A 36 36.17 -0.96 -19.23
N SER A 37 36.94 -1.14 -18.17
CA SER A 37 37.67 -2.39 -17.92
C SER A 37 36.70 -3.57 -17.83
N ALA A 38 36.91 -4.63 -18.59
CA ALA A 38 36.08 -5.82 -18.71
C ALA A 38 34.58 -5.53 -19.08
N ALA A 39 34.30 -4.40 -19.73
CA ALA A 39 32.99 -4.13 -20.27
C ALA A 39 32.64 -5.04 -21.45
N LEU A 40 31.46 -5.62 -21.53
CA LEU A 40 31.04 -6.57 -22.55
C LEU A 40 29.69 -6.18 -23.18
N ALA A 41 29.69 -5.98 -24.52
CA ALA A 41 28.50 -5.72 -25.31
C ALA A 41 28.36 -6.78 -26.43
N GLU A 42 27.43 -7.74 -26.28
CA GLU A 42 27.25 -8.86 -27.21
C GLU A 42 26.05 -8.71 -28.14
N GLY A 43 24.96 -8.09 -27.69
CA GLY A 43 23.76 -7.93 -28.49
C GLY A 43 23.92 -6.90 -29.63
N VAL A 44 23.12 -7.04 -30.68
CA VAL A 44 23.02 -6.04 -31.76
C VAL A 44 22.55 -4.70 -31.17
N GLY A 45 23.35 -3.63 -31.37
CA GLY A 45 23.06 -2.31 -30.83
C GLY A 45 23.21 -2.21 -29.30
N ALA A 46 23.82 -3.19 -28.65
CA ALA A 46 24.04 -3.19 -27.21
C ALA A 46 25.05 -2.12 -26.77
N THR A 47 24.85 -1.55 -25.57
CA THR A 47 25.79 -0.56 -25.02
C THR A 47 26.18 -0.96 -23.59
N ALA A 48 27.47 -1.20 -23.37
CA ALA A 48 28.05 -1.48 -22.05
C ALA A 48 29.04 -0.38 -21.66
N THR A 49 28.77 0.37 -20.59
CA THR A 49 29.64 1.47 -20.15
C THR A 49 29.89 1.37 -18.64
N GLY A 50 31.13 1.18 -18.26
CA GLY A 50 31.56 1.01 -16.87
C GLY A 50 32.39 -0.25 -16.69
N SER A 51 33.21 -0.31 -15.63
CA SER A 51 34.01 -1.51 -15.36
C SER A 51 33.07 -2.68 -15.01
N GLY A 52 33.26 -3.81 -15.72
CA GLY A 52 32.43 -4.99 -15.56
C GLY A 52 30.98 -4.82 -15.97
N ALA A 53 30.64 -3.82 -16.81
CA ALA A 53 29.30 -3.68 -17.34
C ALA A 53 29.00 -4.72 -18.42
N PHE A 54 27.83 -5.38 -18.36
CA PHE A 54 27.40 -6.43 -19.27
C PHE A 54 26.10 -6.09 -19.97
N ALA A 55 26.13 -5.90 -21.30
CA ALA A 55 24.97 -5.72 -22.17
C ALA A 55 24.90 -6.88 -23.17
N LEU A 56 24.16 -7.95 -22.82
CA LEU A 56 24.26 -9.21 -23.53
C LEU A 56 23.18 -9.44 -24.59
N ALA A 57 22.03 -8.79 -24.46
CA ALA A 57 20.91 -8.92 -25.39
C ALA A 57 20.84 -7.76 -26.41
N ASN A 58 20.03 -7.94 -27.47
CA ASN A 58 19.83 -6.91 -28.49
C ASN A 58 19.25 -5.64 -27.87
N SER A 59 19.80 -4.48 -28.27
CA SER A 59 19.42 -3.16 -27.78
C SER A 59 19.50 -3.00 -26.25
N ALA A 60 20.21 -3.90 -25.55
CA ALA A 60 20.43 -3.80 -24.12
C ALA A 60 21.40 -2.66 -23.78
N THR A 61 21.13 -1.96 -22.68
CA THR A 61 22.00 -0.88 -22.20
C THR A 61 22.39 -1.14 -20.74
N ALA A 62 23.69 -1.32 -20.49
CA ALA A 62 24.26 -1.47 -19.16
C ALA A 62 25.22 -0.31 -18.86
N THR A 63 24.92 0.51 -17.85
CA THR A 63 25.75 1.67 -17.48
C THR A 63 26.03 1.67 -15.98
N GLY A 64 27.28 1.56 -15.60
CA GLY A 64 27.72 1.54 -14.20
C GLY A 64 28.68 0.38 -13.90
N PHE A 65 29.31 0.42 -12.73
CA PHE A 65 30.16 -0.66 -12.24
C PHE A 65 29.33 -1.94 -12.07
N SER A 66 29.71 -3.02 -12.74
CA SER A 66 29.01 -4.33 -12.71
C SER A 66 27.51 -4.25 -13.03
N ALA A 67 27.06 -3.25 -13.79
CA ALA A 67 25.70 -3.19 -14.29
C ALA A 67 25.44 -4.31 -15.30
N THR A 68 24.27 -4.96 -15.24
CA THR A 68 23.96 -6.14 -16.06
C THR A 68 22.60 -5.98 -16.76
N ALA A 69 22.59 -5.95 -18.10
CA ALA A 69 21.41 -5.90 -18.94
C ALA A 69 21.40 -7.13 -19.86
N THR A 70 20.58 -8.13 -19.54
CA THR A 70 20.50 -9.40 -20.29
C THR A 70 19.16 -9.61 -20.98
N GLY A 71 18.15 -8.79 -20.70
CA GLY A 71 16.89 -8.80 -21.42
C GLY A 71 16.98 -8.01 -22.73
N GLU A 72 16.22 -8.42 -23.75
CA GLU A 72 16.10 -7.66 -25.00
C GLU A 72 15.47 -6.29 -24.72
N ASN A 73 16.05 -5.21 -25.26
CA ASN A 73 15.63 -3.82 -24.99
C ASN A 73 15.70 -3.40 -23.51
N SER A 74 16.45 -4.12 -22.67
CA SER A 74 16.55 -3.81 -21.23
C SER A 74 17.53 -2.67 -20.94
N VAL A 75 17.32 -1.98 -19.81
CA VAL A 75 18.16 -0.88 -19.35
C VAL A 75 18.59 -1.11 -17.90
N ALA A 76 19.88 -1.29 -17.64
CA ALA A 76 20.47 -1.34 -16.31
C ALA A 76 21.39 -0.12 -16.11
N ASN A 77 21.03 0.78 -15.21
CA ASN A 77 21.79 2.00 -14.94
C ASN A 77 22.05 2.18 -13.44
N GLY A 78 23.30 2.03 -13.05
CA GLY A 78 23.76 2.14 -11.67
C GLY A 78 24.72 1.01 -11.29
N ALA A 79 25.48 1.19 -10.22
CA ALA A 79 26.41 0.15 -9.76
C ALA A 79 25.64 -1.10 -9.30
N GLY A 80 25.92 -2.23 -9.93
CA GLY A 80 25.27 -3.52 -9.66
C GLY A 80 23.79 -3.58 -10.07
N ALA A 81 23.28 -2.63 -10.86
CA ALA A 81 21.91 -2.68 -11.37
C ALA A 81 21.72 -3.88 -12.31
N GLN A 82 20.58 -4.56 -12.20
CA GLN A 82 20.28 -5.77 -12.97
C GLN A 82 18.93 -5.63 -13.70
N ALA A 83 18.95 -5.68 -15.03
CA ALA A 83 17.77 -5.68 -15.89
C ALA A 83 17.79 -6.95 -16.75
N THR A 84 17.08 -8.00 -16.33
CA THR A 84 17.18 -9.33 -16.96
C THR A 84 15.93 -9.74 -17.75
N GLY A 85 14.77 -9.14 -17.50
CA GLY A 85 13.57 -9.32 -18.32
C GLY A 85 13.62 -8.52 -19.63
N ALA A 86 12.90 -8.97 -20.65
CA ALA A 86 12.74 -8.19 -21.87
C ALA A 86 11.95 -6.89 -21.59
N GLY A 87 12.41 -5.76 -22.15
CA GLY A 87 11.84 -4.46 -21.88
C GLY A 87 12.02 -3.94 -20.45
N SER A 88 12.75 -4.65 -19.59
CA SER A 88 12.92 -4.29 -18.18
C SER A 88 13.84 -3.08 -17.98
N ILE A 89 13.58 -2.32 -16.92
CA ILE A 89 14.32 -1.10 -16.57
C ILE A 89 14.75 -1.17 -15.10
N ALA A 90 16.06 -1.21 -14.83
CA ALA A 90 16.65 -1.12 -13.50
C ALA A 90 17.53 0.14 -13.41
N VAL A 91 17.08 1.15 -12.68
CA VAL A 91 17.79 2.41 -12.48
C VAL A 91 17.99 2.69 -11.00
N GLY A 92 19.21 2.57 -10.55
CA GLY A 92 19.60 2.74 -9.15
C GLY A 92 20.85 1.93 -8.85
N GLY A 93 21.50 2.24 -7.75
CA GLY A 93 22.67 1.51 -7.28
C GLY A 93 22.30 0.47 -6.23
N GLN A 94 23.34 -0.03 -5.59
CA GLN A 94 23.20 -0.90 -4.43
C GLN A 94 22.78 -0.09 -3.18
N ARG A 95 21.96 -0.69 -2.33
CA ARG A 95 21.59 -0.16 -1.01
C ARG A 95 22.18 -1.07 0.07
N GLN A 96 22.90 -0.50 1.01
CA GLN A 96 23.32 -1.26 2.19
C GLN A 96 22.10 -1.68 3.01
N LEU A 97 22.10 -2.93 3.46
CA LEU A 97 21.05 -3.44 4.33
C LEU A 97 21.38 -3.16 5.79
N PHE A 98 20.34 -2.84 6.54
CA PHE A 98 20.39 -2.63 7.99
C PHE A 98 19.37 -3.53 8.67
N ASP A 99 19.68 -3.99 9.86
CA ASP A 99 18.76 -4.77 10.70
C ASP A 99 17.71 -3.87 11.40
N GLU A 100 16.85 -4.46 12.21
CA GLU A 100 15.81 -3.76 12.96
C GLU A 100 16.34 -2.79 14.02
N ASN A 101 17.61 -2.93 14.43
CA ASN A 101 18.30 -2.02 15.37
C ASN A 101 18.98 -0.87 14.64
N GLY A 102 19.06 -0.92 13.31
CA GLY A 102 19.76 0.05 12.47
C GLY A 102 21.25 -0.27 12.31
N ASP A 103 21.69 -1.47 12.67
CA ASP A 103 23.05 -1.92 12.46
C ASP A 103 23.22 -2.53 11.06
N PRO A 104 24.39 -2.38 10.41
CA PRO A 104 24.67 -2.99 9.11
C PRO A 104 24.49 -4.52 9.15
N VAL A 105 23.71 -5.06 8.23
CA VAL A 105 23.71 -6.52 7.99
C VAL A 105 25.04 -6.92 7.40
N LEU A 106 25.69 -7.90 8.01
CA LEU A 106 27.01 -8.39 7.59
C LEU A 106 26.89 -9.83 7.04
N ASP A 107 27.73 -10.15 6.07
CA ASP A 107 27.91 -11.52 5.58
C ASP A 107 28.75 -12.37 6.55
N GLU A 108 29.00 -13.65 6.19
CA GLU A 108 29.80 -14.58 7.01
C GLU A 108 31.25 -14.13 7.22
N ASP A 109 31.77 -13.27 6.31
CA ASP A 109 33.10 -12.71 6.36
C ASP A 109 33.18 -11.35 7.07
N GLY A 110 32.03 -10.84 7.55
CA GLY A 110 31.92 -9.56 8.27
C GLY A 110 31.83 -8.33 7.35
N ASN A 111 31.56 -8.50 6.05
CA ASN A 111 31.38 -7.37 5.14
C ASN A 111 29.91 -6.94 5.08
N PRO A 112 29.63 -5.63 4.88
CA PRO A 112 28.27 -5.15 4.71
C PRO A 112 27.56 -5.80 3.50
N VAL A 113 26.30 -6.24 3.71
CA VAL A 113 25.45 -6.79 2.65
C VAL A 113 24.71 -5.65 1.96
N TYR A 114 24.64 -5.74 0.62
CA TYR A 114 23.96 -4.77 -0.23
C TYR A 114 22.84 -5.42 -1.05
N ALA A 115 21.71 -4.77 -1.15
CA ALA A 115 20.65 -5.10 -2.10
C ALA A 115 20.89 -4.34 -3.42
N SER A 116 20.82 -5.03 -4.53
CA SER A 116 20.91 -4.45 -5.87
C SER A 116 19.57 -3.89 -6.32
N THR A 117 19.57 -2.98 -7.31
CA THR A 117 18.36 -2.60 -8.03
C THR A 117 18.10 -3.64 -9.11
N GLU A 118 16.93 -4.29 -9.07
CA GLU A 118 16.63 -5.46 -9.88
C GLU A 118 15.28 -5.36 -10.60
N ALA A 119 15.28 -5.49 -11.92
CA ALA A 119 14.11 -5.67 -12.75
C ALA A 119 14.24 -6.99 -13.52
N THR A 120 13.66 -8.08 -12.98
CA THR A 120 14.01 -9.44 -13.41
C THR A 120 12.99 -10.07 -14.34
N ALA A 121 11.79 -9.58 -14.41
CA ALA A 121 10.75 -10.07 -15.31
C ALA A 121 10.50 -9.11 -16.50
N ASP A 122 9.76 -9.58 -17.50
CA ASP A 122 9.42 -8.79 -18.68
C ASP A 122 8.61 -7.55 -18.31
N ASP A 123 8.95 -6.41 -18.95
CA ASP A 123 8.34 -5.09 -18.72
C ASP A 123 8.41 -4.62 -17.26
N ALA A 124 9.23 -5.24 -16.39
CA ALA A 124 9.42 -4.82 -15.02
C ALA A 124 10.23 -3.51 -14.93
N THR A 125 9.87 -2.65 -13.98
CA THR A 125 10.55 -1.36 -13.76
C THR A 125 10.97 -1.21 -12.31
N ALA A 126 12.27 -1.09 -12.03
CA ALA A 126 12.84 -0.85 -10.72
C ALA A 126 13.62 0.47 -10.70
N LEU A 127 13.17 1.43 -9.92
CA LEU A 127 13.74 2.78 -9.81
C LEU A 127 14.10 3.11 -8.36
N GLY A 128 15.37 3.21 -8.04
CA GLY A 128 15.87 3.53 -6.70
C GLY A 128 16.84 2.48 -6.16
N ALA A 129 17.72 2.89 -5.25
CA ALA A 129 18.73 1.99 -4.71
C ALA A 129 18.10 0.79 -3.98
N GLY A 130 18.42 -0.43 -4.42
CA GLY A 130 17.86 -1.66 -3.88
C GLY A 130 16.35 -1.85 -4.15
N ALA A 131 15.78 -1.17 -5.16
CA ALA A 131 14.42 -1.44 -5.61
C ALA A 131 14.34 -2.76 -6.36
N VAL A 132 13.30 -3.54 -6.15
CA VAL A 132 13.10 -4.86 -6.76
C VAL A 132 11.73 -4.94 -7.44
N ALA A 133 11.71 -5.24 -8.75
CA ALA A 133 10.53 -5.55 -9.52
C ALA A 133 10.73 -6.94 -10.16
N SER A 134 10.13 -7.98 -9.60
CA SER A 134 10.45 -9.37 -9.91
C SER A 134 9.44 -10.10 -10.76
N GLU A 135 8.27 -9.50 -11.03
CA GLU A 135 7.20 -10.09 -11.80
C GLU A 135 6.82 -9.24 -13.02
N VAL A 136 6.14 -9.86 -13.99
CA VAL A 136 5.75 -9.23 -15.26
C VAL A 136 4.97 -7.94 -15.03
N GLY A 137 5.42 -6.85 -15.68
CA GLY A 137 4.79 -5.55 -15.60
C GLY A 137 4.84 -4.91 -14.21
N ALA A 138 5.61 -5.45 -13.27
CA ALA A 138 5.75 -4.91 -11.92
C ALA A 138 6.52 -3.58 -11.93
N THR A 139 6.14 -2.64 -11.07
CA THR A 139 6.81 -1.34 -10.92
C THR A 139 7.20 -1.09 -9.47
N ALA A 140 8.49 -0.99 -9.18
CA ALA A 140 9.03 -0.62 -7.89
C ALA A 140 9.76 0.72 -7.98
N ALA A 141 9.28 1.76 -7.32
CA ALA A 141 9.91 3.08 -7.33
C ALA A 141 10.10 3.64 -5.92
N GLY A 142 11.33 3.71 -5.49
CA GLY A 142 11.75 4.12 -4.16
C GLY A 142 12.92 3.29 -3.66
N ALA A 143 13.70 3.81 -2.73
CA ALA A 143 14.79 3.03 -2.14
C ALA A 143 14.24 1.82 -1.38
N GLY A 144 14.64 0.61 -1.77
CA GLY A 144 14.16 -0.63 -1.19
C GLY A 144 12.67 -0.92 -1.45
N ALA A 145 12.04 -0.27 -2.43
CA ALA A 145 10.69 -0.63 -2.86
C ALA A 145 10.68 -2.04 -3.46
N ASN A 146 9.64 -2.82 -3.17
CA ASN A 146 9.52 -4.21 -3.63
C ASN A 146 8.15 -4.45 -4.28
N ALA A 147 8.14 -4.69 -5.58
CA ALA A 147 6.96 -5.10 -6.34
C ALA A 147 7.17 -6.54 -6.83
N SER A 148 6.66 -7.50 -6.07
CA SER A 148 6.83 -8.94 -6.30
C SER A 148 5.54 -9.63 -6.76
N GLY A 149 4.45 -8.91 -6.95
CA GLY A 149 3.25 -9.40 -7.63
C GLY A 149 3.22 -9.02 -9.11
N ALA A 150 2.60 -9.85 -9.95
CA ALA A 150 2.41 -9.52 -11.36
C ALA A 150 1.55 -8.24 -11.50
N TYR A 151 2.01 -7.29 -12.32
CA TYR A 151 1.40 -5.96 -12.50
C TYR A 151 1.26 -5.14 -11.23
N ALA A 152 2.02 -5.48 -10.17
CA ALA A 152 2.00 -4.76 -8.92
C ALA A 152 2.76 -3.42 -9.00
N SER A 153 2.36 -2.47 -8.17
CA SER A 153 2.99 -1.15 -8.10
C SER A 153 3.39 -0.81 -6.65
N ALA A 154 4.68 -0.72 -6.37
CA ALA A 154 5.24 -0.31 -5.08
C ALA A 154 5.94 1.05 -5.23
N LEU A 155 5.31 2.13 -4.75
CA LEU A 155 5.78 3.51 -4.91
C LEU A 155 6.05 4.15 -3.55
N GLY A 156 7.31 4.25 -3.18
CA GLY A 156 7.76 4.82 -1.90
C GLY A 156 8.94 4.04 -1.32
N THR A 157 9.69 4.67 -0.42
CA THR A 157 10.78 3.98 0.27
C THR A 157 10.23 2.82 1.10
N GLU A 158 10.76 1.62 0.87
CA GLU A 158 10.36 0.37 1.53
C GLU A 158 8.86 0.03 1.35
N ALA A 159 8.20 0.56 0.30
CA ALA A 159 6.86 0.14 -0.08
C ALA A 159 6.91 -1.30 -0.62
N THR A 160 5.91 -2.12 -0.29
CA THR A 160 5.83 -3.53 -0.71
C THR A 160 4.48 -3.83 -1.35
N ALA A 161 4.48 -4.32 -2.59
CA ALA A 161 3.30 -4.77 -3.30
C ALA A 161 3.54 -6.22 -3.78
N SER A 162 2.98 -7.21 -3.07
CA SER A 162 3.25 -8.63 -3.31
C SER A 162 2.09 -9.40 -3.91
N GLY A 163 0.87 -8.89 -3.86
CA GLY A 163 -0.27 -9.47 -4.57
C GLY A 163 -0.30 -9.12 -6.05
N THR A 164 -0.96 -9.93 -6.86
CA THR A 164 -1.22 -9.63 -8.28
C THR A 164 -2.06 -8.36 -8.40
N GLN A 165 -1.63 -7.40 -9.21
CA GLN A 165 -2.29 -6.10 -9.37
C GLN A 165 -2.37 -5.28 -8.06
N ALA A 166 -1.58 -5.62 -7.05
CA ALA A 166 -1.53 -4.88 -5.79
C ALA A 166 -0.88 -3.49 -5.97
N THR A 167 -1.34 -2.52 -5.19
CA THR A 167 -0.83 -1.15 -5.23
C THR A 167 -0.45 -0.68 -3.83
N ALA A 168 0.83 -0.40 -3.61
CA ALA A 168 1.35 0.16 -2.36
C ALA A 168 2.01 1.51 -2.61
N VAL A 169 1.48 2.59 -2.04
CA VAL A 169 1.97 3.96 -2.23
C VAL A 169 2.21 4.63 -0.88
N GLY A 170 3.46 4.94 -0.60
CA GLY A 170 3.87 5.59 0.65
C GLY A 170 5.07 4.91 1.31
N PHE A 171 5.66 5.57 2.30
CA PHE A 171 6.75 5.01 3.08
C PHE A 171 6.27 3.79 3.87
N ARG A 172 6.89 2.62 3.64
CA ARG A 172 6.54 1.33 4.27
C ARG A 172 5.06 0.95 4.12
N SER A 173 4.42 1.36 3.04
CA SER A 173 3.08 0.86 2.72
C SER A 173 3.15 -0.60 2.26
N GLY A 174 2.15 -1.40 2.62
CA GLY A 174 2.08 -2.82 2.30
C GLY A 174 0.76 -3.21 1.63
N ALA A 175 0.80 -3.79 0.43
CA ALA A 175 -0.34 -4.38 -0.25
C ALA A 175 0.02 -5.84 -0.57
N SER A 176 -0.46 -6.80 0.23
CA SER A 176 0.10 -8.16 0.24
C SER A 176 -0.71 -9.20 -0.48
N ASP A 177 -1.97 -8.96 -0.79
CA ASP A 177 -2.82 -9.90 -1.52
C ASP A 177 -3.31 -9.31 -2.85
N ASP A 178 -3.93 -10.14 -3.67
CA ASP A 178 -4.38 -9.78 -5.02
C ASP A 178 -5.38 -8.62 -4.99
N ALA A 179 -5.19 -7.65 -5.89
CA ALA A 179 -5.96 -6.43 -6.01
C ALA A 179 -5.99 -5.55 -4.74
N ALA A 180 -5.14 -5.82 -3.74
CA ALA A 180 -5.04 -5.00 -2.53
C ALA A 180 -4.46 -3.61 -2.84
N THR A 181 -4.96 -2.59 -2.14
CA THR A 181 -4.53 -1.20 -2.33
C THR A 181 -4.19 -0.55 -0.99
N ALA A 182 -2.94 -0.16 -0.79
CA ALA A 182 -2.46 0.54 0.40
C ALA A 182 -1.85 1.89 0.03
N VAL A 183 -2.47 2.98 0.45
CA VAL A 183 -2.02 4.35 0.16
C VAL A 183 -1.88 5.16 1.44
N GLY A 184 -0.66 5.54 1.74
CA GLY A 184 -0.28 6.27 2.95
C GLY A 184 0.95 5.66 3.62
N GLY A 185 1.68 6.44 4.41
CA GLY A 185 2.81 5.90 5.17
C GLY A 185 2.30 4.84 6.17
N TYR A 186 2.97 3.68 6.23
CA TYR A 186 2.60 2.55 7.09
C TYR A 186 1.18 2.00 6.87
N SER A 187 0.52 2.32 5.77
CA SER A 187 -0.77 1.70 5.44
C SER A 187 -0.60 0.22 5.09
N SER A 188 -1.58 -0.62 5.46
CA SER A 188 -1.55 -2.05 5.22
C SER A 188 -2.87 -2.56 4.66
N ALA A 189 -2.84 -3.17 3.48
CA ALA A 189 -3.95 -3.88 2.87
C ALA A 189 -3.52 -5.34 2.65
N SER A 190 -4.01 -6.27 3.47
CA SER A 190 -3.41 -7.59 3.61
C SER A 190 -4.28 -8.76 3.13
N ASP A 191 -5.48 -8.51 2.63
CA ASP A 191 -6.36 -9.54 2.09
C ASP A 191 -6.88 -9.13 0.70
N PHE A 192 -7.50 -10.07 -0.03
CA PHE A 192 -8.01 -9.89 -1.38
C PHE A 192 -8.93 -8.67 -1.51
N GLY A 193 -8.60 -7.77 -2.44
CA GLY A 193 -9.39 -6.57 -2.71
C GLY A 193 -9.44 -5.55 -1.56
N ALA A 194 -8.67 -5.75 -0.49
CA ALA A 194 -8.61 -4.83 0.64
C ALA A 194 -8.08 -3.45 0.24
N SER A 195 -8.62 -2.40 0.83
CA SER A 195 -8.30 -1.01 0.50
C SER A 195 -8.00 -0.19 1.75
N ALA A 196 -6.74 0.23 1.94
CA ALA A 196 -6.28 1.01 3.08
C ALA A 196 -5.77 2.38 2.63
N PHE A 197 -6.45 3.47 3.01
CA PHE A 197 -6.09 4.84 2.66
C PHE A 197 -5.89 5.69 3.92
N GLY A 198 -4.67 6.14 4.16
CA GLY A 198 -4.29 6.98 5.29
C GLY A 198 -3.02 6.49 5.96
N TYR A 199 -2.39 7.37 6.76
CA TYR A 199 -1.24 6.96 7.55
C TYR A 199 -1.65 5.91 8.59
N GLY A 200 -1.00 4.74 8.56
CA GLY A 200 -1.30 3.63 9.46
C GLY A 200 -2.72 3.05 9.32
N ALA A 201 -3.40 3.29 8.19
CA ALA A 201 -4.69 2.64 7.92
C ALA A 201 -4.47 1.14 7.69
N GLU A 202 -5.36 0.30 8.23
CA GLU A 202 -5.27 -1.16 8.17
C GLU A 202 -6.57 -1.76 7.61
N ALA A 203 -6.49 -2.42 6.47
CA ALA A 203 -7.58 -3.19 5.87
C ALA A 203 -7.12 -4.65 5.77
N SER A 204 -7.51 -5.49 6.73
CA SER A 204 -7.06 -6.87 6.85
C SER A 204 -8.15 -7.91 6.60
N GLY A 205 -9.38 -7.47 6.34
CA GLY A 205 -10.45 -8.35 5.87
C GLY A 205 -10.56 -8.39 4.35
N ASN A 206 -11.09 -9.48 3.82
CA ASN A 206 -11.40 -9.60 2.39
C ASN A 206 -12.39 -8.51 1.97
N SER A 207 -12.08 -7.78 0.90
CA SER A 207 -12.85 -6.63 0.42
C SER A 207 -13.04 -5.50 1.44
N ALA A 208 -12.27 -5.49 2.54
CA ALA A 208 -12.39 -4.47 3.58
C ALA A 208 -11.88 -3.10 3.11
N THR A 209 -12.47 -2.04 3.63
CA THR A 209 -12.09 -0.66 3.31
C THR A 209 -11.79 0.13 4.58
N ALA A 210 -10.55 0.57 4.75
CA ALA A 210 -10.12 1.45 5.83
C ALA A 210 -9.68 2.81 5.27
N LEU A 211 -10.42 3.88 5.58
CA LEU A 211 -10.13 5.23 5.11
C LEU A 211 -10.03 6.20 6.28
N GLY A 212 -8.82 6.64 6.58
CA GLY A 212 -8.52 7.60 7.64
C GLY A 212 -7.18 7.30 8.32
N PHE A 213 -6.68 8.25 9.12
CA PHE A 213 -5.52 8.02 9.96
C PHE A 213 -5.82 6.91 10.98
N GLY A 214 -5.06 5.82 10.96
CA GLY A 214 -5.24 4.70 11.88
C GLY A 214 -6.61 4.02 11.81
N ALA A 215 -7.36 4.15 10.71
CA ALA A 215 -8.62 3.42 10.52
C ALA A 215 -8.34 1.92 10.38
N VAL A 216 -9.21 1.08 10.98
CA VAL A 216 -9.07 -0.39 10.98
C VAL A 216 -10.33 -1.06 10.46
N ALA A 217 -10.22 -1.82 9.38
CA ALA A 217 -11.28 -2.65 8.82
C ALA A 217 -10.77 -4.10 8.73
N SER A 218 -11.19 -4.98 9.65
CA SER A 218 -10.49 -6.24 9.89
C SER A 218 -11.24 -7.50 9.46
N ASN A 219 -12.52 -7.41 9.11
CA ASN A 219 -13.31 -8.56 8.70
C ASN A 219 -13.92 -8.40 7.30
N PHE A 220 -14.56 -9.46 6.81
CA PHE A 220 -15.16 -9.54 5.49
C PHE A 220 -16.10 -8.37 5.20
N ASP A 221 -15.93 -7.69 4.05
CA ASP A 221 -16.71 -6.53 3.58
C ASP A 221 -16.86 -5.41 4.63
N SER A 222 -15.94 -5.31 5.61
CA SER A 222 -16.00 -4.26 6.62
C SER A 222 -15.54 -2.90 6.09
N THR A 223 -16.16 -1.82 6.59
CA THR A 223 -15.84 -0.45 6.17
C THR A 223 -15.60 0.45 7.38
N ALA A 224 -14.38 0.94 7.53
CA ALA A 224 -13.98 1.91 8.54
C ALA A 224 -13.67 3.27 7.89
N LEU A 225 -14.46 4.28 8.14
CA LEU A 225 -14.33 5.62 7.57
C LEU A 225 -14.18 6.69 8.67
N GLY A 226 -13.00 7.21 8.82
CA GLY A 226 -12.66 8.25 9.78
C GLY A 226 -11.39 7.94 10.55
N SER A 227 -10.80 8.95 11.20
CA SER A 227 -9.58 8.76 11.99
C SER A 227 -9.85 7.80 13.16
N ASN A 228 -9.07 6.73 13.23
CA ASN A 228 -9.20 5.66 14.22
C ASN A 228 -10.60 4.99 14.27
N ALA A 229 -11.39 5.05 13.20
CA ALA A 229 -12.62 4.26 13.11
C ALA A 229 -12.28 2.76 13.06
N VAL A 230 -13.11 1.92 13.73
CA VAL A 230 -12.89 0.47 13.82
C VAL A 230 -14.12 -0.28 13.33
N ALA A 231 -13.98 -1.03 12.26
CA ALA A 231 -14.97 -1.95 11.72
C ALA A 231 -14.43 -3.37 11.80
N SER A 232 -14.84 -4.13 12.82
CA SER A 232 -14.26 -5.44 13.15
C SER A 232 -15.25 -6.60 13.07
N GLY A 233 -16.52 -6.35 12.75
CA GLY A 233 -17.48 -7.41 12.41
C GLY A 233 -17.60 -7.63 10.91
N ASP A 234 -18.16 -8.74 10.49
CA ASP A 234 -18.47 -9.01 9.08
C ASP A 234 -19.53 -8.03 8.57
N ASN A 235 -19.35 -7.50 7.36
CA ASN A 235 -20.24 -6.48 6.76
C ASN A 235 -20.48 -5.26 7.67
N SER A 236 -19.56 -4.96 8.58
CA SER A 236 -19.68 -3.87 9.53
C SER A 236 -19.32 -2.51 8.92
N VAL A 237 -19.97 -1.46 9.40
CA VAL A 237 -19.72 -0.09 8.92
C VAL A 237 -19.49 0.84 10.11
N ALA A 238 -18.28 1.35 10.26
CA ALA A 238 -17.93 2.36 11.26
C ALA A 238 -17.62 3.69 10.56
N VAL A 239 -18.46 4.71 10.76
CA VAL A 239 -18.30 6.03 10.15
C VAL A 239 -18.13 7.09 11.23
N GLY A 240 -17.04 7.80 11.21
CA GLY A 240 -16.74 8.87 12.17
C GLY A 240 -15.39 8.67 12.82
N GLY A 241 -14.75 9.78 13.14
CA GLY A 241 -13.45 9.75 13.82
C GLY A 241 -13.59 9.45 15.30
N ALA A 242 -12.46 9.19 15.96
CA ALA A 242 -12.45 9.00 17.41
C ALA A 242 -12.88 10.29 18.14
N PHE A 243 -13.84 10.14 19.05
CA PHE A 243 -14.28 11.23 19.91
C PHE A 243 -13.17 11.62 20.91
N PHE A 244 -12.83 12.90 20.96
CA PHE A 244 -11.62 13.40 21.67
C PHE A 244 -10.31 12.67 21.32
N GLY A 245 -10.25 11.96 20.18
CA GLY A 245 -9.07 11.22 19.75
C GLY A 245 -8.84 9.87 20.46
N PHE A 246 -9.70 9.45 21.37
CA PHE A 246 -9.53 8.24 22.18
C PHE A 246 -10.68 7.23 22.09
N ILE A 247 -11.92 7.67 21.80
CA ILE A 247 -13.07 6.77 21.72
C ILE A 247 -13.43 6.61 20.23
N PRO A 248 -13.09 5.46 19.61
CA PRO A 248 -13.37 5.25 18.19
C PRO A 248 -14.87 5.15 17.90
N SER A 249 -15.27 5.40 16.66
CA SER A 249 -16.50 4.82 16.12
C SER A 249 -16.22 3.35 15.88
N GLU A 250 -16.95 2.45 16.56
CA GLU A 250 -16.67 1.02 16.56
C GLU A 250 -17.92 0.21 16.19
N ALA A 251 -17.79 -0.60 15.14
CA ALA A 251 -18.79 -1.54 14.67
C ALA A 251 -18.20 -2.96 14.76
N SER A 252 -18.50 -3.70 15.82
CA SER A 252 -17.87 -4.97 16.15
C SER A 252 -18.77 -6.20 16.09
N GLY A 253 -20.11 -6.03 16.04
CA GLY A 253 -21.03 -7.12 15.72
C GLY A 253 -21.00 -7.49 14.23
N ASP A 254 -21.77 -8.49 13.81
CA ASP A 254 -21.97 -8.77 12.40
C ASP A 254 -23.08 -7.88 11.83
N CYS A 255 -22.87 -7.28 10.67
CA CYS A 255 -23.77 -6.34 9.99
C CYS A 255 -24.15 -5.06 10.80
N PRO A 256 -23.35 -4.52 11.72
CA PRO A 256 -23.69 -3.31 12.46
C PRO A 256 -23.35 -2.04 11.71
N VAL A 257 -23.97 -0.93 12.14
CA VAL A 257 -23.62 0.42 11.67
C VAL A 257 -23.38 1.36 12.85
N ALA A 258 -22.16 1.79 13.05
CA ALA A 258 -21.79 2.83 14.01
C ALA A 258 -21.49 4.14 13.27
N ALA A 259 -22.30 5.18 13.47
CA ALA A 259 -22.13 6.46 12.78
C ALA A 259 -22.07 7.63 13.76
N ALA A 260 -20.96 8.27 13.83
CA ALA A 260 -20.48 9.42 14.58
C ALA A 260 -19.38 9.05 15.59
N GLY A 261 -18.63 10.04 16.09
CA GLY A 261 -17.50 9.81 16.99
C GLY A 261 -17.92 9.10 18.29
N GLY A 262 -17.25 8.00 18.60
CA GLY A 262 -17.56 7.20 19.79
C GLY A 262 -18.87 6.39 19.73
N ALA A 263 -19.53 6.28 18.57
CA ALA A 263 -20.64 5.36 18.41
C ALA A 263 -20.15 3.91 18.52
N TYR A 264 -20.90 3.05 19.22
CA TYR A 264 -20.50 1.67 19.51
C TYR A 264 -21.63 0.67 19.24
N THR A 265 -21.35 -0.35 18.43
CA THR A 265 -22.34 -1.34 18.00
C THR A 265 -21.78 -2.77 18.07
N PRO A 266 -21.80 -3.41 19.26
CA PRO A 266 -21.41 -4.81 19.43
C PRO A 266 -22.53 -5.80 19.08
N GLY A 267 -23.80 -5.37 19.03
CA GLY A 267 -24.93 -6.24 18.72
C GLY A 267 -24.97 -6.64 17.23
N PHE A 268 -25.45 -7.85 16.95
CA PHE A 268 -25.73 -8.30 15.60
C PHE A 268 -26.80 -7.40 14.94
N ASN A 269 -26.56 -6.97 13.69
CA ASN A 269 -27.49 -6.14 12.92
C ASN A 269 -27.94 -4.86 13.68
N SER A 270 -27.08 -4.29 14.55
CA SER A 270 -27.38 -3.12 15.35
C SER A 270 -26.97 -1.81 14.69
N VAL A 271 -27.61 -0.72 15.06
CA VAL A 271 -27.35 0.62 14.49
C VAL A 271 -27.23 1.67 15.58
N ALA A 272 -26.09 2.37 15.64
CA ALA A 272 -25.89 3.52 16.52
C ALA A 272 -25.63 4.78 15.69
N LEU A 273 -26.53 5.74 15.74
CA LEU A 273 -26.46 7.00 15.02
C LEU A 273 -26.38 8.17 16.00
N GLY A 274 -25.21 8.64 16.30
CA GLY A 274 -25.00 9.77 17.21
C GLY A 274 -23.71 9.62 17.98
N ASN A 275 -23.17 10.77 18.42
CA ASN A 275 -21.96 10.80 19.24
C ASN A 275 -22.20 10.02 20.55
N LEU A 276 -21.33 9.06 20.85
CA LEU A 276 -21.43 8.16 22.00
C LEU A 276 -22.74 7.34 22.06
N ALA A 277 -23.47 7.21 20.94
CA ALA A 277 -24.64 6.33 20.90
C ALA A 277 -24.17 4.86 20.97
N THR A 278 -24.90 4.03 21.71
CA THR A 278 -24.55 2.62 21.95
C THR A 278 -25.73 1.72 21.62
N ALA A 279 -25.56 0.76 20.71
CA ALA A 279 -26.56 -0.27 20.39
C ALA A 279 -25.97 -1.65 20.76
N GLU A 280 -26.24 -2.08 22.00
CA GLU A 280 -25.61 -3.28 22.60
C GLU A 280 -26.33 -4.57 22.22
N ALA A 281 -27.63 -4.53 22.07
CA ALA A 281 -28.45 -5.71 21.82
C ALA A 281 -28.63 -5.97 20.32
N ASP A 282 -28.92 -7.20 19.95
CA ASP A 282 -29.18 -7.61 18.58
C ASP A 282 -30.41 -6.92 17.99
N ASN A 283 -30.37 -6.57 16.70
CA ASN A 283 -31.41 -5.84 15.99
C ASN A 283 -31.81 -4.49 16.66
N SER A 284 -30.96 -3.93 17.50
CA SER A 284 -31.29 -2.70 18.22
C SER A 284 -30.82 -1.45 17.47
N VAL A 285 -31.52 -0.33 17.69
CA VAL A 285 -31.19 0.95 17.06
C VAL A 285 -31.12 2.04 18.11
N ALA A 286 -29.98 2.71 18.27
CA ALA A 286 -29.79 3.87 19.13
C ALA A 286 -29.67 5.15 18.28
N ILE A 287 -30.56 6.11 18.46
CA ILE A 287 -30.62 7.36 17.68
C ILE A 287 -30.42 8.58 18.58
N GLY A 288 -29.42 9.37 18.26
CA GLY A 288 -29.06 10.60 18.99
C GLY A 288 -27.88 10.40 19.93
N GLY A 289 -27.14 11.48 20.22
CA GLY A 289 -25.98 11.42 21.10
C GLY A 289 -26.33 10.83 22.48
N ASP A 290 -25.45 9.99 23.03
CA ASP A 290 -25.63 9.30 24.32
C ASP A 290 -26.88 8.39 24.41
N SER A 291 -27.51 8.03 23.29
CA SER A 291 -28.63 7.08 23.29
C SER A 291 -28.10 5.67 23.51
N VAL A 292 -28.86 4.87 24.31
CA VAL A 292 -28.50 3.47 24.63
C VAL A 292 -29.64 2.55 24.24
N ALA A 293 -29.40 1.58 23.39
CA ALA A 293 -30.33 0.52 23.03
C ALA A 293 -29.78 -0.83 23.56
N ASP A 294 -30.26 -1.23 24.72
CA ASP A 294 -29.81 -2.41 25.49
C ASP A 294 -30.76 -3.60 25.43
N ARG A 295 -31.79 -3.52 24.58
CA ARG A 295 -32.80 -4.57 24.38
C ARG A 295 -32.91 -4.94 22.91
N GLU A 296 -33.06 -6.22 22.66
CA GLU A 296 -33.28 -6.77 21.32
C GLU A 296 -34.54 -6.21 20.66
N ASP A 297 -34.52 -6.06 19.34
CA ASP A 297 -35.64 -5.63 18.50
C ASP A 297 -36.25 -4.26 18.92
N THR A 298 -35.45 -3.33 19.46
CA THR A 298 -35.91 -2.03 19.90
C THR A 298 -35.21 -0.84 19.26
N VAL A 299 -35.93 0.29 19.24
CA VAL A 299 -35.35 1.61 18.90
C VAL A 299 -35.33 2.48 20.16
N SER A 300 -34.13 2.95 20.53
CA SER A 300 -33.94 3.89 21.63
C SER A 300 -33.57 5.27 21.08
N VAL A 301 -34.24 6.32 21.59
CA VAL A 301 -33.94 7.72 21.25
C VAL A 301 -33.34 8.49 22.42
N GLY A 302 -32.86 7.80 23.44
CA GLY A 302 -32.29 8.38 24.66
C GLY A 302 -31.63 7.31 25.53
N SER A 303 -31.40 7.64 26.77
CA SER A 303 -30.91 6.74 27.82
C SER A 303 -31.64 6.98 29.11
N ALA A 304 -31.55 6.04 30.08
CA ALA A 304 -32.22 6.15 31.36
C ALA A 304 -31.90 7.48 32.09
N GLY A 305 -32.89 8.30 32.39
CA GLY A 305 -32.76 9.63 32.97
C GLY A 305 -32.39 10.74 31.95
N SER A 306 -32.31 10.41 30.68
CA SER A 306 -32.04 11.36 29.58
C SER A 306 -32.88 11.00 28.35
N GLU A 307 -34.14 10.72 28.59
CA GLU A 307 -35.13 10.39 27.56
C GLU A 307 -35.42 11.60 26.65
N ARG A 308 -35.74 11.34 25.38
CA ARG A 308 -36.12 12.36 24.39
C ARG A 308 -37.57 12.24 23.98
N GLN A 309 -38.21 13.37 23.72
CA GLN A 309 -39.51 13.42 23.06
C GLN A 309 -39.34 13.13 21.56
N ILE A 310 -40.27 12.35 20.99
CA ILE A 310 -40.44 12.23 19.54
C ILE A 310 -41.54 13.22 19.14
N THR A 311 -41.16 14.27 18.41
CA THR A 311 -42.08 15.33 17.96
C THR A 311 -42.53 15.10 16.53
N ASN A 312 -43.63 15.76 16.11
CA ASN A 312 -44.20 15.67 14.76
C ASN A 312 -44.67 14.24 14.39
N VAL A 313 -45.14 13.49 15.39
CA VAL A 313 -45.74 12.17 15.18
C VAL A 313 -47.19 12.39 14.69
N ALA A 314 -47.48 11.88 13.47
CA ALA A 314 -48.84 11.87 12.94
C ALA A 314 -49.74 10.95 13.79
N ALA A 315 -51.05 11.16 13.74
CA ALA A 315 -51.99 10.24 14.37
C ALA A 315 -51.86 8.83 13.78
N GLY A 316 -51.69 7.82 14.62
CA GLY A 316 -51.63 6.41 14.20
C GLY A 316 -52.96 5.99 13.58
N THR A 317 -52.87 5.21 12.51
CA THR A 317 -54.04 4.68 11.76
C THR A 317 -54.08 3.15 11.74
N GLU A 318 -52.92 2.50 11.95
CA GLU A 318 -52.80 1.05 12.01
C GLU A 318 -52.43 0.58 13.43
N GLY A 319 -52.66 -0.69 13.72
CA GLY A 319 -52.49 -1.24 15.08
C GLY A 319 -51.07 -1.25 15.62
N THR A 320 -50.06 -1.00 14.76
CA THR A 320 -48.62 -0.95 15.11
C THR A 320 -48.05 0.45 15.04
N ASP A 321 -48.85 1.48 14.73
CA ASP A 321 -48.40 2.85 14.68
C ASP A 321 -48.19 3.46 16.07
N ALA A 322 -47.28 4.43 16.17
CA ALA A 322 -47.15 5.22 17.39
C ALA A 322 -48.39 6.11 17.60
N VAL A 323 -48.86 6.21 18.83
CA VAL A 323 -49.93 7.09 19.23
C VAL A 323 -49.39 8.47 19.63
N ASN A 324 -49.94 9.53 19.08
CA ASN A 324 -49.59 10.89 19.52
C ASN A 324 -50.46 11.38 20.71
N LEU A 325 -50.07 12.48 21.32
CA LEU A 325 -50.70 12.99 22.52
C LEU A 325 -52.20 13.39 22.30
N ASP A 326 -52.56 13.89 21.11
CA ASP A 326 -53.94 14.26 20.80
C ASP A 326 -54.89 13.05 20.81
N GLN A 327 -54.41 11.90 20.30
CA GLN A 327 -55.18 10.65 20.35
C GLN A 327 -55.35 10.13 21.77
N LEU A 328 -54.32 10.25 22.61
CA LEU A 328 -54.41 9.88 24.03
C LEU A 328 -55.41 10.80 24.78
N ASN A 329 -55.37 12.13 24.56
CA ASN A 329 -56.28 13.10 25.17
C ASN A 329 -57.73 12.83 24.75
N ALA A 330 -58.01 12.52 23.47
CA ALA A 330 -59.33 12.16 23.00
C ALA A 330 -59.93 10.93 23.71
N VAL A 331 -59.11 9.92 24.03
CA VAL A 331 -59.53 8.75 24.81
C VAL A 331 -59.80 9.12 26.27
N ALA A 332 -58.98 9.98 26.88
CA ALA A 332 -59.21 10.46 28.26
C ALA A 332 -60.51 11.23 28.39
N GLU A 333 -60.77 12.14 27.46
CA GLU A 333 -62.07 12.92 27.44
C GLU A 333 -63.30 12.04 27.22
N ALA A 334 -63.18 10.94 26.46
CA ALA A 334 -64.28 10.00 26.22
C ALA A 334 -64.56 9.06 27.42
N SER A 335 -63.70 9.02 28.42
CA SER A 335 -63.79 8.17 29.63
C SER A 335 -64.39 8.90 30.87
N GLU A 336 -64.55 10.21 30.78
CA GLU A 336 -65.24 11.05 31.78
C GLU A 336 -66.75 11.13 31.48
#